data_e2ee2407e8c779f53b5ce545d2e763fd
#
_entry.id   e2ee2407e8c779f53b5ce545d2e763fd
#
_cell.length_a   1.000
_cell.length_b   1.000
_cell.length_c   1.000
_cell.angle_alpha   90.00
_cell.angle_beta   90.00
_cell.angle_gamma   90.00
#
_symmetry.space_group_name_H-M   'P 1'
#
loop_
_entity.id
_entity.type
_entity.pdbx_description
1 polymer ?
#
loop_
_entity_poly.entity_id
_entity_poly.type
_entity_poly.pdbx_seq_one_letter_code
_entity_poly.pdbx_strand_id
1 'polypeptide(L)'
;DIIACGFNPSKTFIFSNFKTLGGELYQNTVRVLNSVTGNRIKATYGLDLNCTNGQLVWPSFQCSPAYSNSFPDILHPKGEYSQELPDGTKTYKGPHIRCLVPMAIDQDPYFRMARDFAERFKGEGYLKPATIHTKFLLSLDGISSKMSSSGEAPILFLTDDVKSIRKKIMKHAYSGGKTTKEQNRKLGGNLALD
;
A
#
# COMPACT_ATOMS: atom_id res chain seq x y z
N ASP A 1 -13.85 -8.14 -3.48
CA ASP A 1 -14.01 -7.21 -2.37
C ASP A 1 -13.92 -5.75 -2.84
N ILE A 2 -12.81 -5.30 -3.47
CA ILE A 2 -12.64 -3.91 -3.94
C ILE A 2 -13.82 -3.48 -4.84
N ILE A 3 -14.20 -4.30 -5.83
CA ILE A 3 -15.33 -4.03 -6.72
C ILE A 3 -16.64 -3.98 -5.94
N ALA A 4 -16.84 -4.88 -4.98
CA ALA A 4 -18.05 -4.92 -4.14
C ALA A 4 -18.21 -3.67 -3.24
N CYS A 5 -17.12 -2.96 -2.93
CA CYS A 5 -17.17 -1.68 -2.22
C CYS A 5 -17.73 -0.51 -3.06
N GLY A 6 -18.07 -0.74 -4.34
CA GLY A 6 -18.80 0.23 -5.17
C GLY A 6 -17.94 1.25 -5.88
N PHE A 7 -16.70 0.93 -6.23
CA PHE A 7 -15.85 1.79 -7.05
C PHE A 7 -16.44 1.98 -8.46
N ASN A 8 -16.42 3.21 -8.94
CA ASN A 8 -16.91 3.54 -10.28
C ASN A 8 -15.90 3.07 -11.34
N PRO A 9 -16.24 2.13 -12.23
CA PRO A 9 -15.32 1.57 -13.22
C PRO A 9 -14.73 2.62 -14.18
N SER A 10 -15.47 3.69 -14.48
CA SER A 10 -15.00 4.76 -15.38
C SER A 10 -13.96 5.69 -14.75
N LYS A 11 -13.77 5.58 -13.42
CA LYS A 11 -12.84 6.41 -12.63
C LYS A 11 -11.81 5.59 -11.86
N THR A 12 -11.87 4.27 -11.99
CA THR A 12 -11.06 3.36 -11.16
C THR A 12 -10.34 2.35 -12.04
N PHE A 13 -9.01 2.36 -11.96
CA PHE A 13 -8.17 1.36 -12.58
C PHE A 13 -7.67 0.38 -11.53
N ILE A 14 -8.14 -0.87 -11.61
CA ILE A 14 -7.70 -1.97 -10.72
C ILE A 14 -6.81 -2.87 -11.53
N PHE A 15 -5.58 -3.06 -11.10
CA PHE A 15 -4.59 -3.82 -11.83
C PHE A 15 -3.86 -4.86 -10.96
N SER A 16 -3.29 -5.86 -11.62
CA SER A 16 -2.40 -6.83 -11.02
C SER A 16 -0.98 -6.60 -11.54
N ASN A 17 0.00 -6.58 -10.65
CA ASN A 17 1.40 -6.44 -11.03
C ASN A 17 1.81 -7.47 -12.11
N PHE A 18 1.36 -8.71 -11.99
CA PHE A 18 1.68 -9.77 -12.97
C PHE A 18 1.19 -9.48 -14.40
N LYS A 19 0.12 -8.67 -14.54
CA LYS A 19 -0.44 -8.34 -15.85
C LYS A 19 0.00 -6.97 -16.36
N THR A 20 0.35 -6.07 -15.45
CA THR A 20 0.51 -4.65 -15.77
C THR A 20 1.97 -4.19 -15.69
N LEU A 21 2.82 -4.97 -15.02
CA LEU A 21 4.24 -4.61 -14.88
C LEU A 21 4.95 -4.69 -16.24
N GLY A 22 5.06 -3.55 -16.90
CA GLY A 22 5.69 -3.36 -18.20
C GLY A 22 5.81 -1.88 -18.50
N GLY A 23 6.38 -1.52 -19.65
CA GLY A 23 6.49 -0.14 -20.11
C GLY A 23 7.03 0.82 -19.03
N GLU A 24 6.36 1.94 -18.87
CA GLU A 24 6.78 3.02 -17.96
C GLU A 24 6.69 2.61 -16.48
N LEU A 25 5.73 1.76 -16.09
CA LEU A 25 5.68 1.24 -14.72
C LEU A 25 6.93 0.42 -14.39
N TYR A 26 7.37 -0.44 -15.30
CA TYR A 26 8.60 -1.21 -15.12
C TYR A 26 9.83 -0.30 -15.13
N GLN A 27 9.91 0.67 -16.04
CA GLN A 27 11.01 1.64 -16.08
C GLN A 27 11.12 2.41 -14.75
N ASN A 28 10.02 2.89 -14.19
CA ASN A 28 10.01 3.53 -12.88
C ASN A 28 10.45 2.60 -11.77
N THR A 29 10.02 1.34 -11.81
CA THR A 29 10.46 0.33 -10.83
C THR A 29 11.97 0.15 -10.87
N VAL A 30 12.55 0.01 -12.05
CA VAL A 30 14.01 -0.12 -12.24
C VAL A 30 14.75 1.14 -11.79
N ARG A 31 14.22 2.34 -12.08
CA ARG A 31 14.82 3.61 -11.62
C ARG A 31 14.85 3.69 -10.09
N VAL A 32 13.76 3.31 -9.42
CA VAL A 32 13.73 3.26 -7.95
C VAL A 32 14.72 2.23 -7.43
N LEU A 33 14.77 1.02 -7.99
CA LEU A 33 15.74 -0.02 -7.64
C LEU A 33 17.18 0.50 -7.71
N ASN A 34 17.54 1.19 -8.78
CA ASN A 34 18.89 1.73 -8.98
C ASN A 34 19.20 2.95 -8.09
N SER A 35 18.20 3.56 -7.49
CA SER A 35 18.38 4.77 -6.66
C SER A 35 18.54 4.49 -5.17
N VAL A 36 18.26 3.26 -4.71
CA VAL A 36 18.25 2.90 -3.28
C VAL A 36 19.17 1.71 -3.04
N THR A 37 20.06 1.83 -2.07
CA THR A 37 20.98 0.74 -1.71
C THR A 37 20.28 -0.37 -0.92
N GLY A 38 20.73 -1.61 -1.07
CA GLY A 38 20.22 -2.74 -0.30
C GLY A 38 20.35 -2.55 1.21
N ASN A 39 21.43 -1.92 1.69
CA ASN A 39 21.61 -1.61 3.11
C ASN A 39 20.55 -0.63 3.62
N ARG A 40 20.17 0.38 2.83
CA ARG A 40 19.10 1.30 3.19
C ARG A 40 17.76 0.58 3.28
N ILE A 41 17.46 -0.32 2.34
CA ILE A 41 16.24 -1.13 2.38
C ILE A 41 16.23 -2.00 3.63
N LYS A 42 17.31 -2.73 3.91
CA LYS A 42 17.43 -3.57 5.12
C LYS A 42 17.19 -2.78 6.40
N ALA A 43 17.84 -1.63 6.55
CA ALA A 43 17.69 -0.78 7.72
C ALA A 43 16.26 -0.21 7.85
N THR A 44 15.64 0.18 6.74
CA THR A 44 14.30 0.78 6.75
C THR A 44 13.20 -0.23 7.11
N TYR A 45 13.34 -1.47 6.65
CA TYR A 45 12.32 -2.52 6.79
C TYR A 45 12.68 -3.60 7.80
N GLY A 46 13.80 -3.44 8.52
CA GLY A 46 14.24 -4.41 9.52
C GLY A 46 14.61 -5.78 8.94
N LEU A 47 15.12 -5.82 7.69
CA LEU A 47 15.49 -7.05 7.03
C LEU A 47 16.90 -7.48 7.44
N ASP A 48 17.05 -8.75 7.78
CA ASP A 48 18.32 -9.37 8.10
C ASP A 48 19.11 -9.86 6.86
N LEU A 49 20.21 -10.56 7.07
CA LEU A 49 21.04 -11.11 5.99
C LEU A 49 20.37 -12.26 5.25
N ASN A 50 19.36 -12.92 5.84
CA ASN A 50 18.63 -14.05 5.26
C ASN A 50 17.41 -13.59 4.44
N CYS A 51 17.20 -12.27 4.28
CA CYS A 51 16.10 -11.77 3.49
C CYS A 51 16.22 -12.23 2.02
N THR A 52 15.08 -12.55 1.43
CA THR A 52 15.03 -12.92 0.02
C THR A 52 15.24 -11.73 -0.90
N ASN A 53 15.67 -11.96 -2.13
CA ASN A 53 15.75 -10.91 -3.15
C ASN A 53 14.39 -10.24 -3.39
N GLY A 54 13.29 -11.01 -3.31
CA GLY A 54 11.94 -10.48 -3.39
C GLY A 54 11.65 -9.41 -2.33
N GLN A 55 12.07 -9.65 -1.09
CA GLN A 55 11.93 -8.67 0.00
C GLN A 55 12.76 -7.41 -0.25
N LEU A 56 13.95 -7.55 -0.83
CA LEU A 56 14.80 -6.40 -1.16
C LEU A 56 14.24 -5.54 -2.30
N VAL A 57 13.62 -6.13 -3.30
CA VAL A 57 13.11 -5.39 -4.47
C VAL A 57 11.68 -4.89 -4.27
N TRP A 58 10.91 -5.51 -3.37
CA TRP A 58 9.50 -5.19 -3.15
C TRP A 58 9.21 -3.71 -2.92
N PRO A 59 10.01 -2.95 -2.11
CA PRO A 59 9.78 -1.53 -1.92
C PRO A 59 9.70 -0.72 -3.21
N SER A 60 10.47 -1.09 -4.23
CA SER A 60 10.47 -0.40 -5.52
C SER A 60 9.18 -0.66 -6.30
N PHE A 61 8.65 -1.89 -6.25
CA PHE A 61 7.35 -2.22 -6.82
C PHE A 61 6.22 -1.49 -6.12
N GLN A 62 6.30 -1.35 -4.80
CA GLN A 62 5.29 -0.66 -3.99
C GLN A 62 5.27 0.85 -4.23
N CYS A 63 6.43 1.47 -4.48
CA CYS A 63 6.55 2.91 -4.69
C CYS A 63 6.15 3.36 -6.10
N SER A 64 6.48 2.57 -7.12
CA SER A 64 6.43 2.99 -8.52
C SER A 64 5.04 3.40 -9.01
N PRO A 65 3.93 2.77 -8.58
CA PRO A 65 2.59 3.22 -8.93
C PRO A 65 2.21 4.62 -8.43
N ALA A 66 2.97 5.18 -7.49
CA ALA A 66 2.70 6.53 -6.98
C ALA A 66 3.16 7.65 -7.93
N TYR A 67 3.82 7.31 -9.04
CA TYR A 67 4.23 8.28 -10.04
C TYR A 67 3.30 8.22 -11.25
N SER A 68 2.74 9.37 -11.64
CA SER A 68 1.75 9.44 -12.72
C SER A 68 2.28 8.95 -14.06
N ASN A 69 3.57 9.13 -14.33
CA ASN A 69 4.22 8.63 -15.54
C ASN A 69 4.37 7.09 -15.55
N SER A 70 3.97 6.38 -14.51
CA SER A 70 3.85 4.92 -14.53
C SER A 70 2.62 4.43 -15.32
N PHE A 71 1.63 5.29 -15.54
CA PHE A 71 0.37 4.98 -16.21
C PHE A 71 -0.01 6.04 -17.25
N PRO A 72 0.86 6.34 -18.25
CA PRO A 72 0.60 7.41 -19.20
C PRO A 72 -0.66 7.17 -20.03
N ASP A 73 -0.93 5.94 -20.46
CA ASP A 73 -2.10 5.60 -21.28
C ASP A 73 -3.42 5.79 -20.54
N ILE A 74 -3.41 5.74 -19.20
CA ILE A 74 -4.59 5.93 -18.36
C ILE A 74 -4.79 7.41 -18.03
N LEU A 75 -3.72 8.07 -17.63
CA LEU A 75 -3.76 9.46 -17.17
C LEU A 75 -3.68 10.46 -18.34
N HIS A 76 -3.12 10.05 -19.46
CA HIS A 76 -2.93 10.86 -20.67
C HIS A 76 -3.26 10.05 -21.94
N PRO A 77 -4.52 9.63 -22.12
CA PRO A 77 -4.91 8.66 -23.16
C PRO A 77 -4.73 9.17 -24.60
N LYS A 78 -4.50 10.46 -24.79
CA LYS A 78 -4.26 11.04 -26.12
C LYS A 78 -2.84 10.88 -26.64
N GLY A 79 -1.92 10.31 -25.84
CA GLY A 79 -0.53 10.09 -26.22
C GLY A 79 0.30 11.35 -26.45
N GLU A 80 -0.23 12.52 -26.10
CA GLU A 80 0.35 13.85 -26.40
C GLU A 80 1.73 14.08 -25.79
N TYR A 81 2.11 13.21 -24.84
CA TYR A 81 3.33 13.36 -24.05
C TYR A 81 4.30 12.20 -24.17
N SER A 82 4.08 11.31 -25.12
CA SER A 82 4.99 10.19 -25.37
C SER A 82 6.06 10.58 -26.40
N GLN A 83 7.31 10.35 -26.10
CA GLN A 83 8.40 10.42 -27.07
C GLN A 83 8.89 9.01 -27.37
N GLU A 84 8.94 8.65 -28.63
CA GLU A 84 9.55 7.41 -29.07
C GLU A 84 11.07 7.59 -29.20
N LEU A 85 11.82 6.71 -28.56
CA LEU A 85 13.27 6.62 -28.66
C LEU A 85 13.67 5.88 -29.92
N PRO A 86 14.95 6.00 -30.41
CA PRO A 86 15.43 5.30 -31.60
C PRO A 86 15.30 3.78 -31.57
N ASP A 87 15.20 3.19 -30.38
CA ASP A 87 15.01 1.75 -30.16
C ASP A 87 13.53 1.33 -30.14
N GLY A 88 12.61 2.24 -30.44
CA GLY A 88 11.17 2.00 -30.41
C GLY A 88 10.54 2.09 -29.01
N THR A 89 11.32 2.36 -27.96
CA THR A 89 10.83 2.55 -26.59
C THR A 89 10.14 3.91 -26.48
N LYS A 90 8.94 3.93 -25.92
CA LYS A 90 8.23 5.18 -25.61
C LYS A 90 8.59 5.66 -24.23
N THR A 91 8.90 6.93 -24.10
CA THR A 91 9.11 7.61 -22.82
C THR A 91 8.10 8.71 -22.60
N TYR A 92 7.64 8.85 -21.37
CA TYR A 92 6.71 9.90 -21.00
C TYR A 92 7.45 11.21 -20.74
N LYS A 93 7.02 12.29 -21.40
CA LYS A 93 7.54 13.66 -21.20
C LYS A 93 6.48 14.67 -20.80
N GLY A 94 5.29 14.22 -20.45
CA GLY A 94 4.19 15.10 -20.06
C GLY A 94 4.26 15.61 -18.63
N PRO A 95 3.31 16.45 -18.24
CA PRO A 95 3.22 16.95 -16.88
C PRO A 95 2.91 15.84 -15.90
N HIS A 96 3.66 15.80 -14.81
CA HIS A 96 3.40 14.85 -13.74
C HIS A 96 2.22 15.31 -12.88
N ILE A 97 1.36 14.37 -12.50
CA ILE A 97 0.19 14.58 -11.64
C ILE A 97 0.55 14.16 -10.21
N ARG A 98 0.14 14.95 -9.23
CA ARG A 98 0.34 14.60 -7.83
C ARG A 98 -0.50 13.39 -7.46
N CYS A 99 0.12 12.43 -6.78
CA CYS A 99 -0.54 11.26 -6.24
C CYS A 99 -0.92 11.47 -4.77
N LEU A 100 -2.11 11.06 -4.39
CA LEU A 100 -2.56 10.93 -3.00
C LEU A 100 -2.73 9.45 -2.69
N VAL A 101 -2.02 8.96 -1.67
CA VAL A 101 -2.00 7.54 -1.28
C VAL A 101 -2.70 7.38 0.07
N PRO A 102 -3.95 6.85 0.09
CA PRO A 102 -4.56 6.38 1.32
C PRO A 102 -3.88 5.08 1.75
N MET A 103 -3.44 5.00 3.00
CA MET A 103 -2.71 3.85 3.49
C MET A 103 -2.79 3.70 5.01
N ALA A 104 -2.53 2.50 5.50
CA ALA A 104 -2.27 2.28 6.91
C ALA A 104 -0.80 2.63 7.25
N ILE A 105 -0.52 2.89 8.52
CA ILE A 105 0.79 3.42 8.97
C ILE A 105 1.97 2.50 8.65
N ASP A 106 1.76 1.20 8.54
CA ASP A 106 2.81 0.23 8.19
C ASP A 106 3.33 0.39 6.76
N GLN A 107 2.58 1.08 5.89
CA GLN A 107 2.98 1.39 4.51
C GLN A 107 3.82 2.67 4.41
N ASP A 108 3.89 3.49 5.47
CA ASP A 108 4.59 4.78 5.47
C ASP A 108 6.06 4.69 5.03
N PRO A 109 6.87 3.69 5.44
CA PRO A 109 8.26 3.59 5.02
C PRO A 109 8.44 3.52 3.50
N TYR A 110 7.54 2.86 2.77
CA TYR A 110 7.57 2.79 1.31
C TYR A 110 7.37 4.17 0.67
N PHE A 111 6.43 4.94 1.18
CA PHE A 111 6.10 6.26 0.62
C PHE A 111 7.03 7.37 1.09
N ARG A 112 7.73 7.21 2.22
CA ARG A 112 8.91 8.05 2.54
C ARG A 112 10.00 7.83 1.51
N MET A 113 10.31 6.58 1.16
CA MET A 113 11.27 6.26 0.11
C MET A 113 10.83 6.82 -1.25
N ALA A 114 9.53 6.73 -1.59
CA ALA A 114 8.98 7.32 -2.80
C ALA A 114 9.17 8.85 -2.84
N ARG A 115 8.99 9.54 -1.71
CA ARG A 115 9.22 11.00 -1.62
C ARG A 115 10.68 11.37 -1.79
N ASP A 116 11.60 10.57 -1.23
CA ASP A 116 13.05 10.78 -1.38
C ASP A 116 13.51 10.56 -2.82
N PHE A 117 12.94 9.54 -3.49
CA PHE A 117 13.16 9.32 -4.91
C PHE A 117 12.67 10.51 -5.74
N ALA A 118 11.42 10.96 -5.53
CA ALA A 118 10.85 12.10 -6.26
C ALA A 118 11.69 13.38 -6.08
N GLU A 119 12.23 13.63 -4.89
CA GLU A 119 13.13 14.78 -4.66
C GLU A 119 14.43 14.66 -5.46
N ARG A 120 14.99 13.47 -5.54
CA ARG A 120 16.21 13.20 -6.29
C ARG A 120 16.04 13.40 -7.79
N PHE A 121 14.86 13.08 -8.31
CA PHE A 121 14.50 13.14 -9.74
C PHE A 121 13.54 14.29 -10.07
N LYS A 122 13.46 15.33 -9.24
CA LYS A 122 12.58 16.48 -9.47
C LYS A 122 12.88 17.23 -10.78
N GLY A 123 14.13 17.23 -11.23
CA GLY A 123 14.53 17.80 -12.52
C GLY A 123 13.91 17.08 -13.73
N GLU A 124 13.47 15.83 -13.55
CA GLU A 124 12.73 15.06 -14.55
C GLU A 124 11.21 15.15 -14.35
N GLY A 125 10.72 16.01 -13.44
CA GLY A 125 9.31 16.27 -13.20
C GLY A 125 8.65 15.41 -12.13
N TYR A 126 9.36 14.49 -11.48
CA TYR A 126 8.77 13.63 -10.43
C TYR A 126 8.26 14.45 -9.26
N LEU A 127 7.02 14.19 -8.87
CA LEU A 127 6.34 14.87 -7.75
C LEU A 127 6.25 13.97 -6.53
N LYS A 128 6.49 14.55 -5.35
CA LYS A 128 6.34 13.82 -4.09
C LYS A 128 4.89 13.42 -3.89
N PRO A 129 4.58 12.12 -3.68
CA PRO A 129 3.24 11.71 -3.31
C PRO A 129 2.86 12.26 -1.94
N ALA A 130 1.59 12.62 -1.78
CA ALA A 130 0.97 12.89 -0.50
C ALA A 130 0.37 11.60 0.08
N THR A 131 0.25 11.52 1.41
CA THR A 131 -0.26 10.33 2.10
C THR A 131 -1.37 10.69 3.07
N ILE A 132 -2.40 9.84 3.15
CA ILE A 132 -3.41 9.87 4.20
C ILE A 132 -3.31 8.57 4.98
N HIS A 133 -3.05 8.66 6.28
CA HIS A 133 -2.95 7.49 7.13
C HIS A 133 -4.32 7.14 7.72
N THR A 134 -4.67 5.85 7.65
CA THR A 134 -5.82 5.27 8.33
C THR A 134 -5.36 4.45 9.53
N LYS A 135 -6.21 4.38 10.55
CA LYS A 135 -5.97 3.46 11.68
C LYS A 135 -6.18 2.02 11.23
N PHE A 136 -5.48 1.09 11.88
CA PHE A 136 -5.75 -0.33 11.69
C PHE A 136 -7.11 -0.71 12.28
N LEU A 137 -7.78 -1.65 11.65
CA LEU A 137 -8.80 -2.45 12.32
C LEU A 137 -8.08 -3.39 13.28
N LEU A 138 -8.47 -3.33 14.54
CA LEU A 138 -7.88 -4.17 15.58
C LEU A 138 -8.34 -5.61 15.42
N SER A 139 -7.47 -6.55 15.82
CA SER A 139 -7.84 -7.96 15.88
C SER A 139 -8.93 -8.23 16.92
N LEU A 140 -9.73 -9.28 16.72
CA LEU A 140 -10.77 -9.64 17.67
C LEU A 140 -10.22 -10.04 19.04
N ASP A 141 -8.98 -10.50 19.13
CA ASP A 141 -8.36 -10.99 20.37
C ASP A 141 -7.69 -9.90 21.21
N GLY A 142 -7.70 -8.64 20.78
CA GLY A 142 -7.23 -7.54 21.62
C GLY A 142 -6.64 -6.34 20.87
N ILE A 143 -6.22 -5.35 21.66
CA ILE A 143 -5.79 -4.02 21.19
C ILE A 143 -4.35 -4.02 20.63
N SER A 144 -3.59 -5.09 20.83
CA SER A 144 -2.15 -5.14 20.56
C SER A 144 -1.79 -5.55 19.12
N SER A 145 -2.74 -6.07 18.35
CA SER A 145 -2.47 -6.58 17.01
C SER A 145 -3.46 -6.04 15.97
N LYS A 146 -2.97 -5.83 14.75
CA LYS A 146 -3.84 -5.53 13.61
C LYS A 146 -4.56 -6.80 13.15
N MET A 147 -5.76 -6.68 12.60
CA MET A 147 -6.44 -7.77 11.92
C MET A 147 -5.67 -8.12 10.64
N SER A 148 -5.08 -9.33 10.59
CA SER A 148 -4.21 -9.76 9.49
C SER A 148 -4.46 -11.22 9.14
N SER A 149 -4.52 -11.52 7.84
CA SER A 149 -4.68 -12.89 7.34
C SER A 149 -3.47 -13.81 7.57
N SER A 150 -2.34 -13.25 7.94
CA SER A 150 -1.12 -14.00 8.28
C SER A 150 -0.97 -14.31 9.78
N GLY A 151 -1.89 -13.83 10.62
CA GLY A 151 -1.89 -14.05 12.07
C GLY A 151 -2.72 -15.27 12.47
N GLU A 152 -2.51 -15.78 13.69
CA GLU A 152 -3.31 -16.87 14.28
C GLU A 152 -4.67 -16.37 14.80
N ALA A 153 -4.84 -15.07 14.95
CA ALA A 153 -6.05 -14.45 15.47
C ALA A 153 -7.22 -14.58 14.49
N PRO A 154 -8.44 -14.80 15.00
CA PRO A 154 -9.62 -14.90 14.15
C PRO A 154 -9.89 -13.61 13.38
N ILE A 155 -10.15 -13.74 12.10
CA ILE A 155 -10.35 -12.64 11.14
C ILE A 155 -11.79 -12.60 10.71
N LEU A 156 -12.35 -11.40 10.60
CA LEU A 156 -13.59 -11.15 9.89
C LEU A 156 -13.27 -10.89 8.41
N PHE A 157 -13.77 -11.76 7.55
CA PHE A 157 -13.66 -11.58 6.10
C PHE A 157 -14.91 -10.87 5.57
N LEU A 158 -14.76 -10.05 4.53
CA LEU A 158 -15.90 -9.44 3.83
C LEU A 158 -16.82 -10.48 3.17
N THR A 159 -16.34 -11.71 3.01
CA THR A 159 -17.07 -12.86 2.48
C THR A 159 -17.76 -13.71 3.55
N ASP A 160 -17.57 -13.38 4.83
CA ASP A 160 -18.23 -14.10 5.93
C ASP A 160 -19.74 -13.83 5.91
N ASP A 161 -20.52 -14.88 6.12
CA ASP A 161 -21.96 -14.73 6.35
C ASP A 161 -22.25 -14.22 7.79
N VAL A 162 -23.47 -13.75 8.01
CA VAL A 162 -23.90 -13.18 9.31
C VAL A 162 -23.73 -14.16 10.46
N LYS A 163 -23.96 -15.46 10.23
CA LYS A 163 -23.80 -16.51 11.26
C LYS A 163 -22.32 -16.68 11.63
N SER A 164 -21.44 -16.70 10.63
CA SER A 164 -19.99 -16.80 10.81
C SER A 164 -19.44 -15.57 11.54
N ILE A 165 -19.84 -14.37 11.14
CA ILE A 165 -19.45 -13.14 11.84
C ILE A 165 -19.86 -13.19 13.30
N ARG A 166 -21.14 -13.50 13.58
CA ARG A 166 -21.65 -13.61 14.96
C ARG A 166 -20.87 -14.65 15.77
N LYS A 167 -20.61 -15.83 15.20
CA LYS A 167 -19.83 -16.89 15.86
C LYS A 167 -18.42 -16.44 16.19
N LYS A 168 -17.75 -15.77 15.24
CA LYS A 168 -16.38 -15.26 15.42
C LYS A 168 -16.33 -14.20 16.52
N ILE A 169 -17.26 -13.24 16.51
CA ILE A 169 -17.34 -12.19 17.54
C ILE A 169 -17.61 -12.82 18.91
N MET A 170 -18.66 -13.63 19.03
CA MET A 170 -19.06 -14.22 20.33
C MET A 170 -17.97 -15.11 20.92
N LYS A 171 -17.17 -15.79 20.09
CA LYS A 171 -16.16 -16.74 20.56
C LYS A 171 -14.81 -16.05 20.83
N HIS A 172 -14.45 -15.02 20.08
CA HIS A 172 -13.07 -14.53 20.03
C HIS A 172 -12.93 -13.05 20.37
N ALA A 173 -14.04 -12.28 20.41
CA ALA A 173 -13.91 -10.86 20.69
C ALA A 173 -13.45 -10.63 22.13
N TYR A 174 -12.31 -9.97 22.24
CA TYR A 174 -11.80 -9.52 23.53
C TYR A 174 -12.59 -8.31 24.02
N SER A 175 -13.40 -8.50 25.03
CA SER A 175 -14.28 -7.46 25.61
C SER A 175 -13.54 -6.48 26.53
N GLY A 176 -12.24 -6.51 26.59
CA GLY A 176 -11.47 -5.70 27.55
C GLY A 176 -11.50 -6.24 28.99
N GLY A 177 -12.05 -7.44 29.19
CA GLY A 177 -12.39 -8.04 30.48
C GLY A 177 -11.25 -8.10 31.50
N LYS A 178 -11.13 -7.05 32.29
CA LYS A 178 -10.48 -7.07 33.59
C LYS A 178 -11.54 -7.30 34.66
N THR A 179 -11.11 -7.78 35.81
CA THR A 179 -11.98 -8.19 36.92
C THR A 179 -12.75 -7.03 37.57
N THR A 180 -12.38 -5.79 37.34
CA THR A 180 -13.05 -4.61 37.94
C THR A 180 -13.54 -3.60 36.91
N LYS A 181 -14.66 -2.92 37.18
CA LYS A 181 -15.19 -1.83 36.35
C LYS A 181 -14.21 -0.69 36.12
N GLU A 182 -13.39 -0.37 37.12
CA GLU A 182 -12.40 0.71 37.02
C GLU A 182 -11.27 0.38 36.06
N GLN A 183 -10.79 -0.87 36.08
CA GLN A 183 -9.77 -1.36 35.15
C GLN A 183 -10.30 -1.39 33.72
N ASN A 184 -11.57 -1.75 33.52
CA ASN A 184 -12.21 -1.78 32.21
C ASN A 184 -12.38 -0.35 31.64
N ARG A 185 -12.75 0.63 32.46
CA ARG A 185 -12.86 2.04 32.04
C ARG A 185 -11.51 2.65 31.63
N LYS A 186 -10.40 2.22 32.23
CA LYS A 186 -9.04 2.71 31.90
C LYS A 186 -8.48 2.15 30.59
N LEU A 187 -8.97 1.00 30.14
CA LEU A 187 -8.43 0.31 28.96
C LEU A 187 -9.08 0.72 27.63
N GLY A 188 -10.22 1.42 27.67
CA GLY A 188 -10.99 1.71 26.45
C GLY A 188 -11.70 0.49 25.89
N GLY A 189 -12.70 0.68 25.05
CA GLY A 189 -13.39 -0.39 24.34
C GLY A 189 -12.56 -0.99 23.21
N ASN A 190 -12.95 -2.15 22.69
CA ASN A 190 -12.40 -2.72 21.47
C ASN A 190 -13.20 -2.16 20.29
N LEU A 191 -12.55 -1.37 19.43
CA LEU A 191 -13.15 -0.77 18.23
C LEU A 191 -13.77 -1.79 17.24
N ALA A 192 -13.50 -3.07 17.39
CA ALA A 192 -14.15 -4.11 16.59
C ALA A 192 -15.53 -4.51 17.16
N LEU A 193 -15.89 -4.01 18.35
CA LEU A 193 -17.16 -4.28 19.04
C LEU A 193 -18.09 -3.06 19.10
N ASP A 194 -17.53 -1.87 18.88
CA ASP A 194 -18.25 -0.60 18.74
C ASP A 194 -18.63 -0.37 17.27
#